data_6e0839abc495029e4dcb124a7754fa72
#
_entry.id   6e0839abc495029e4dcb124a7754fa72
#
_cell.length_a   1.000
_cell.length_b   1.000
_cell.length_c   1.000
_cell.angle_alpha   90.00
_cell.angle_beta   90.00
_cell.angle_gamma   90.00
#
_symmetry.space_group_name_H-M   'P 1'
#
loop_
_entity.id
_entity.type
_entity.pdbx_description
1 polymer ?
#
loop_
_entity_poly.entity_id
_entity_poly.type
_entity_poly.pdbx_seq_one_letter_code
_entity_poly.pdbx_strand_id
1 'polypeptide(L)'
;MIVLGPDLPTETHTWEHRQLNQSSMKGMKASSLAKSIGNYLKEINFQDCIVFIDWALVKTLSPMIEKKGARWMCIDRSPPADANLFAKLQRNVWKKAWKMVASSLNRNGNCIGGTVVSAAHQNLVRNTFSIAEDRLCILHAGVNNELFKPNNFESFGNPIRMVYHGKMDRHRGILKLVLLLDALENNGIEAELSLIGSGDLETHLSELSKSKPNLNFKKPIPHFEIGNILQEHQIGLLPMPDLPVWSISSPLKRSEYMSSGLLVLGIK
;
A
#
# COMPACT_ATOMS: atom_id res chain seq x y z
N MET A 1 -11.62 -12.66 -15.09
CA MET A 1 -11.36 -11.27 -14.62
C MET A 1 -10.36 -10.63 -15.57
N ILE A 2 -10.57 -9.37 -15.95
CA ILE A 2 -9.61 -8.60 -16.77
C ILE A 2 -9.06 -7.48 -15.89
N VAL A 3 -7.74 -7.37 -15.83
CA VAL A 3 -7.03 -6.31 -15.10
C VAL A 3 -6.42 -5.34 -16.11
N LEU A 4 -6.74 -4.05 -15.97
CA LEU A 4 -6.23 -2.99 -16.83
C LEU A 4 -5.22 -2.13 -16.03
N GLY A 5 -4.00 -2.07 -16.51
CA GLY A 5 -2.93 -1.33 -15.81
C GLY A 5 -1.75 -0.97 -16.70
N PRO A 6 -0.83 -0.11 -16.20
CA PRO A 6 0.35 0.32 -16.97
C PRO A 6 1.45 -0.74 -17.00
N ASP A 7 1.52 -1.58 -15.97
CA ASP A 7 2.60 -2.54 -15.77
C ASP A 7 2.07 -3.97 -15.99
N LEU A 8 2.90 -4.83 -16.54
CA LEU A 8 2.62 -6.27 -16.59
C LEU A 8 2.85 -6.89 -15.20
N PRO A 9 2.06 -7.90 -14.82
CA PRO A 9 2.32 -8.63 -13.59
C PRO A 9 3.67 -9.35 -13.68
N THR A 10 4.37 -9.41 -12.56
CA THR A 10 5.65 -10.13 -12.44
C THR A 10 5.47 -11.63 -12.21
N GLU A 11 4.26 -12.05 -11.90
CA GLU A 11 3.89 -13.44 -11.60
C GLU A 11 2.82 -13.94 -12.58
N THR A 12 2.73 -15.26 -12.75
CA THR A 12 1.66 -15.89 -13.54
C THR A 12 0.35 -15.84 -12.77
N HIS A 13 -0.72 -15.41 -13.43
CA HIS A 13 -2.05 -15.27 -12.83
C HIS A 13 -3.11 -15.97 -13.67
N THR A 14 -4.22 -16.30 -13.02
CA THR A 14 -5.40 -16.90 -13.67
C THR A 14 -6.31 -15.87 -14.35
N TRP A 15 -5.99 -14.58 -14.23
CA TRP A 15 -6.75 -13.50 -14.88
C TRP A 15 -6.01 -12.95 -16.11
N GLU A 16 -6.77 -12.41 -17.05
CA GLU A 16 -6.25 -11.70 -18.20
C GLU A 16 -5.73 -10.33 -17.78
N HIS A 17 -4.52 -9.98 -18.19
CA HIS A 17 -3.94 -8.66 -17.98
C HIS A 17 -3.80 -7.93 -19.33
N ARG A 18 -4.23 -6.66 -19.36
CA ARG A 18 -4.05 -5.77 -20.52
C ARG A 18 -3.20 -4.59 -20.11
N GLN A 19 -1.98 -4.54 -20.66
CA GLN A 19 -1.10 -3.41 -20.46
C GLN A 19 -1.59 -2.20 -21.27
N LEU A 20 -1.68 -1.06 -20.61
CA LEU A 20 -2.16 0.18 -21.20
C LEU A 20 -1.14 1.32 -21.00
N ASN A 21 -1.04 2.19 -21.99
CA ASN A 21 -0.10 3.30 -21.96
C ASN A 21 -0.41 4.29 -20.83
N GLN A 22 0.64 4.66 -20.10
CA GLN A 22 0.61 5.69 -19.07
C GLN A 22 1.74 6.69 -19.32
N SER A 23 1.48 7.99 -19.11
CA SER A 23 2.50 9.02 -19.18
C SER A 23 3.56 8.83 -18.08
N SER A 24 4.82 9.05 -18.42
CA SER A 24 5.91 9.08 -17.43
C SER A 24 5.92 10.37 -16.60
N MET A 25 5.26 11.44 -17.06
CA MET A 25 5.23 12.75 -16.41
C MET A 25 4.53 12.70 -15.05
N LYS A 26 5.21 13.21 -14.02
CA LYS A 26 4.68 13.34 -12.67
C LYS A 26 3.42 14.21 -12.67
N GLY A 27 2.33 13.72 -12.08
CA GLY A 27 1.03 14.42 -12.05
C GLY A 27 0.10 14.11 -13.23
N MET A 28 0.59 13.55 -14.34
CA MET A 28 -0.23 13.17 -15.49
C MET A 28 -0.52 11.66 -15.59
N LYS A 29 0.11 10.86 -14.75
CA LYS A 29 -0.01 9.38 -14.78
C LYS A 29 -1.46 8.90 -14.74
N ALA A 30 -2.21 9.31 -13.71
CA ALA A 30 -3.60 8.86 -13.54
C ALA A 30 -4.52 9.32 -14.69
N SER A 31 -4.38 10.56 -15.17
CA SER A 31 -5.23 11.08 -16.25
C SER A 31 -4.93 10.42 -17.58
N SER A 32 -3.66 10.17 -17.92
CA SER A 32 -3.29 9.46 -19.16
C SER A 32 -3.72 8.00 -19.14
N LEU A 33 -3.52 7.32 -18.01
CA LEU A 33 -3.99 5.94 -17.82
C LEU A 33 -5.51 5.86 -17.94
N ALA A 34 -6.25 6.77 -17.28
CA ALA A 34 -7.70 6.82 -17.38
C ALA A 34 -8.19 7.04 -18.83
N LYS A 35 -7.47 7.85 -19.63
CA LYS A 35 -7.77 8.04 -21.05
C LYS A 35 -7.55 6.75 -21.84
N SER A 36 -6.44 6.04 -21.61
CA SER A 36 -6.13 4.77 -22.26
C SER A 36 -7.17 3.69 -21.90
N ILE A 37 -7.51 3.57 -20.61
CA ILE A 37 -8.58 2.69 -20.12
C ILE A 37 -9.92 3.07 -20.78
N GLY A 38 -10.25 4.37 -20.80
CA GLY A 38 -11.48 4.87 -21.40
C GLY A 38 -11.62 4.51 -22.88
N ASN A 39 -10.54 4.56 -23.64
CA ASN A 39 -10.55 4.13 -25.04
C ASN A 39 -10.79 2.63 -25.17
N TYR A 40 -10.10 1.81 -24.40
CA TYR A 40 -10.29 0.36 -24.37
C TYR A 40 -11.73 -0.01 -23.99
N LEU A 41 -12.29 0.64 -22.97
CA LEU A 41 -13.64 0.36 -22.49
C LEU A 41 -14.75 0.75 -23.50
N LYS A 42 -14.48 1.58 -24.53
CA LYS A 42 -15.47 1.89 -25.58
C LYS A 42 -15.92 0.65 -26.35
N GLU A 43 -15.03 -0.32 -26.51
CA GLU A 43 -15.22 -1.53 -27.31
C GLU A 43 -15.81 -2.69 -26.50
N ILE A 44 -15.89 -2.56 -25.15
CA ILE A 44 -16.35 -3.64 -24.28
C ILE A 44 -17.87 -3.59 -24.07
N ASN A 45 -18.50 -4.76 -24.11
CA ASN A 45 -19.84 -4.97 -23.59
C ASN A 45 -19.77 -5.21 -22.08
N PHE A 46 -20.55 -4.44 -21.31
CA PHE A 46 -20.57 -4.48 -19.84
C PHE A 46 -21.73 -5.29 -19.26
N GLN A 47 -22.45 -6.07 -20.07
CA GLN A 47 -23.50 -6.95 -19.54
C GLN A 47 -22.87 -7.90 -18.50
N ASP A 48 -23.48 -7.95 -17.33
CA ASP A 48 -23.09 -8.79 -16.19
C ASP A 48 -21.67 -8.53 -15.60
N CYS A 49 -21.10 -7.35 -15.88
CA CYS A 49 -19.81 -6.95 -15.33
C CYS A 49 -19.96 -6.00 -14.14
N ILE A 50 -19.01 -6.10 -13.19
CA ILE A 50 -18.75 -5.08 -12.17
C ILE A 50 -17.36 -4.50 -12.46
N VAL A 51 -17.27 -3.18 -12.57
CA VAL A 51 -16.00 -2.49 -12.82
C VAL A 51 -15.44 -1.96 -11.49
N PHE A 52 -14.29 -2.47 -11.09
CA PHE A 52 -13.56 -1.96 -9.94
C PHE A 52 -12.63 -0.84 -10.39
N ILE A 53 -12.77 0.34 -9.79
CA ILE A 53 -12.06 1.56 -10.20
C ILE A 53 -11.21 2.08 -9.03
N ASP A 54 -9.89 2.18 -9.22
CA ASP A 54 -9.05 2.89 -8.27
C ASP A 54 -9.53 4.35 -8.09
N TRP A 55 -9.56 4.84 -6.86
CA TRP A 55 -10.09 6.17 -6.54
C TRP A 55 -9.49 7.30 -7.39
N ALA A 56 -8.22 7.18 -7.80
CA ALA A 56 -7.56 8.19 -8.64
C ALA A 56 -8.18 8.28 -10.06
N LEU A 57 -8.86 7.24 -10.51
CA LEU A 57 -9.46 7.12 -11.84
C LEU A 57 -10.97 7.36 -11.83
N VAL A 58 -11.64 7.33 -10.67
CA VAL A 58 -13.11 7.44 -10.55
C VAL A 58 -13.64 8.66 -11.28
N LYS A 59 -13.01 9.83 -11.09
CA LYS A 59 -13.46 11.09 -11.73
C LYS A 59 -13.62 10.98 -13.24
N THR A 60 -12.72 10.25 -13.89
CA THR A 60 -12.67 10.16 -15.35
C THR A 60 -13.48 8.99 -15.88
N LEU A 61 -13.47 7.84 -15.20
CA LEU A 61 -14.04 6.61 -15.72
C LEU A 61 -15.50 6.41 -15.29
N SER A 62 -15.89 6.78 -14.07
CA SER A 62 -17.24 6.47 -13.59
C SER A 62 -18.36 7.06 -14.44
N PRO A 63 -18.26 8.32 -14.99
CA PRO A 63 -19.34 8.84 -15.82
C PRO A 63 -19.55 8.06 -17.12
N MET A 64 -18.45 7.56 -17.69
CA MET A 64 -18.52 6.76 -18.93
C MET A 64 -19.10 5.37 -18.65
N ILE A 65 -18.70 4.75 -17.55
CA ILE A 65 -19.18 3.43 -17.12
C ILE A 65 -20.67 3.49 -16.79
N GLU A 66 -21.12 4.52 -16.08
CA GLU A 66 -22.53 4.75 -15.77
C GLU A 66 -23.36 4.98 -17.06
N LYS A 67 -22.83 5.74 -18.02
CA LYS A 67 -23.51 5.95 -19.32
C LYS A 67 -23.72 4.65 -20.10
N LYS A 68 -22.83 3.67 -19.88
CA LYS A 68 -22.96 2.32 -20.48
C LYS A 68 -23.84 1.36 -19.66
N GLY A 69 -24.42 1.83 -18.54
CA GLY A 69 -25.27 1.01 -17.68
C GLY A 69 -24.51 0.01 -16.81
N ALA A 70 -23.17 0.04 -16.81
CA ALA A 70 -22.37 -0.90 -16.04
C ALA A 70 -22.33 -0.57 -14.55
N ARG A 71 -22.36 -1.58 -13.69
CA ARG A 71 -22.14 -1.43 -12.25
C ARG A 71 -20.66 -1.19 -11.97
N TRP A 72 -20.38 -0.36 -10.97
CA TRP A 72 -19.01 -0.07 -10.59
C TRP A 72 -18.83 0.09 -9.08
N MET A 73 -17.61 -0.11 -8.62
CA MET A 73 -17.19 0.03 -7.22
C MET A 73 -15.85 0.77 -7.16
N CYS A 74 -15.72 1.67 -6.18
CA CYS A 74 -14.45 2.36 -5.90
C CYS A 74 -13.52 1.44 -5.11
N ILE A 75 -12.26 1.31 -5.53
CA ILE A 75 -11.21 0.68 -4.72
C ILE A 75 -10.38 1.77 -4.06
N ASP A 76 -10.30 1.72 -2.73
CA ASP A 76 -9.46 2.62 -1.95
C ASP A 76 -8.51 1.83 -1.05
N ARG A 77 -7.22 1.85 -1.40
CA ARG A 77 -6.17 1.17 -0.65
C ARG A 77 -5.58 2.02 0.48
N SER A 78 -5.74 3.32 0.43
CA SER A 78 -5.52 4.31 1.51
C SER A 78 -5.70 5.72 0.98
N PRO A 79 -6.10 6.70 1.83
CA PRO A 79 -5.99 8.11 1.50
C PRO A 79 -4.51 8.49 1.27
N PRO A 80 -4.23 9.54 0.48
CA PRO A 80 -2.86 10.03 0.28
C PRO A 80 -2.20 10.45 1.60
N ALA A 81 -1.12 9.76 1.97
CA ALA A 81 -0.48 9.85 3.29
C ALA A 81 0.63 10.90 3.39
N ASP A 82 1.22 11.33 2.25
CA ASP A 82 2.34 12.26 2.24
C ASP A 82 1.94 13.67 2.70
N ALA A 83 2.90 14.42 3.25
CA ALA A 83 2.68 15.78 3.75
C ALA A 83 2.97 16.87 2.71
N ASN A 84 3.49 16.54 1.53
CA ASN A 84 3.90 17.47 0.50
C ASN A 84 2.71 18.11 -0.27
N LEU A 85 2.98 19.12 -1.10
CA LEU A 85 1.95 19.81 -1.88
C LEU A 85 1.20 18.88 -2.84
N PHE A 86 1.89 17.91 -3.42
CA PHE A 86 1.27 16.88 -4.27
C PHE A 86 0.24 16.04 -3.52
N ALA A 87 0.53 15.68 -2.28
CA ALA A 87 -0.42 14.93 -1.45
C ALA A 87 -1.68 15.75 -1.11
N LYS A 88 -1.56 17.09 -0.97
CA LYS A 88 -2.74 17.95 -0.82
C LYS A 88 -3.61 17.90 -2.08
N LEU A 89 -3.03 17.93 -3.26
CA LEU A 89 -3.77 17.79 -4.53
C LEU A 89 -4.40 16.39 -4.65
N GLN A 90 -3.66 15.35 -4.34
CA GLN A 90 -4.18 13.97 -4.34
C GLN A 90 -5.32 13.80 -3.35
N ARG A 91 -5.27 14.40 -2.15
CA ARG A 91 -6.38 14.39 -1.19
C ARG A 91 -7.65 15.03 -1.75
N ASN A 92 -7.53 16.08 -2.57
CA ASN A 92 -8.68 16.66 -3.24
C ASN A 92 -9.28 15.73 -4.30
N VAL A 93 -8.43 15.00 -5.05
CA VAL A 93 -8.88 13.98 -6.01
C VAL A 93 -9.58 12.85 -5.25
N TRP A 94 -9.00 12.35 -4.15
CA TRP A 94 -9.57 11.33 -3.29
C TRP A 94 -10.95 11.75 -2.74
N LYS A 95 -11.05 12.96 -2.17
CA LYS A 95 -12.33 13.49 -1.69
C LYS A 95 -13.37 13.59 -2.80
N LYS A 96 -12.94 13.99 -4.02
CA LYS A 96 -13.83 14.08 -5.17
C LYS A 96 -14.32 12.70 -5.62
N ALA A 97 -13.46 11.69 -5.60
CA ALA A 97 -13.85 10.32 -5.92
C ALA A 97 -14.97 9.82 -4.98
N TRP A 98 -14.78 9.96 -3.66
CA TRP A 98 -15.79 9.54 -2.69
C TRP A 98 -17.07 10.36 -2.74
N LYS A 99 -17.01 11.66 -3.05
CA LYS A 99 -18.20 12.47 -3.33
C LYS A 99 -18.97 11.94 -4.55
N MET A 100 -18.28 11.46 -5.57
CA MET A 100 -18.92 10.86 -6.75
C MET A 100 -19.57 9.52 -6.41
N VAL A 101 -18.93 8.69 -5.58
CA VAL A 101 -19.54 7.46 -5.03
C VAL A 101 -20.82 7.80 -4.29
N ALA A 102 -20.76 8.69 -3.32
CA ALA A 102 -21.93 9.12 -2.54
C ALA A 102 -23.05 9.68 -3.42
N SER A 103 -22.70 10.54 -4.39
CA SER A 103 -23.68 11.11 -5.34
C SER A 103 -24.34 10.04 -6.21
N SER A 104 -23.57 9.04 -6.68
CA SER A 104 -24.13 7.94 -7.47
C SER A 104 -25.09 7.08 -6.64
N LEU A 105 -24.69 6.73 -5.41
CA LEU A 105 -25.55 5.97 -4.48
C LEU A 105 -26.86 6.71 -4.17
N ASN A 106 -26.79 8.01 -3.89
CA ASN A 106 -27.96 8.81 -3.51
C ASN A 106 -28.98 8.99 -4.64
N ARG A 107 -28.53 8.96 -5.91
CA ARG A 107 -29.45 9.06 -7.07
C ARG A 107 -29.83 7.70 -7.64
N ASN A 108 -29.58 6.59 -6.94
CA ASN A 108 -29.75 5.22 -7.43
C ASN A 108 -29.02 4.98 -8.75
N GLY A 109 -27.80 5.53 -8.89
CA GLY A 109 -26.93 5.29 -10.02
C GLY A 109 -26.30 3.89 -9.98
N ASN A 110 -25.38 3.63 -10.89
CA ASN A 110 -24.78 2.29 -11.06
C ASN A 110 -23.62 1.99 -10.09
N CYS A 111 -23.27 2.91 -9.20
CA CYS A 111 -22.30 2.64 -8.14
C CYS A 111 -22.91 1.70 -7.09
N ILE A 112 -22.18 0.66 -6.73
CA ILE A 112 -22.60 -0.29 -5.69
C ILE A 112 -21.90 -0.05 -4.35
N GLY A 113 -20.91 0.87 -4.29
CA GLY A 113 -20.16 1.21 -3.08
C GLY A 113 -18.66 1.32 -3.30
N GLY A 114 -17.90 0.98 -2.28
CA GLY A 114 -16.43 0.99 -2.36
C GLY A 114 -15.76 0.05 -1.37
N THR A 115 -14.46 -0.22 -1.61
CA THR A 115 -13.63 -0.94 -0.67
C THR A 115 -12.75 0.03 0.11
N VAL A 116 -12.49 -0.30 1.34
CA VAL A 116 -11.59 0.39 2.28
C VAL A 116 -10.70 -0.63 2.98
N VAL A 117 -9.59 -0.21 3.56
CA VAL A 117 -8.57 -1.17 4.05
C VAL A 117 -8.66 -1.51 5.54
N SER A 118 -9.50 -0.81 6.30
CA SER A 118 -9.66 -1.04 7.74
C SER A 118 -10.99 -0.50 8.26
N ALA A 119 -11.39 -0.90 9.45
CA ALA A 119 -12.59 -0.35 10.12
C ALA A 119 -12.45 1.16 10.40
N ALA A 120 -11.25 1.63 10.75
CA ALA A 120 -10.99 3.07 10.95
C ALA A 120 -11.12 3.84 9.61
N HIS A 121 -10.67 3.26 8.49
CA HIS A 121 -10.88 3.85 7.17
C HIS A 121 -12.35 3.85 6.76
N GLN A 122 -13.08 2.77 7.04
CA GLN A 122 -14.54 2.69 6.82
C GLN A 122 -15.26 3.80 7.57
N ASN A 123 -14.96 3.99 8.85
CA ASN A 123 -15.53 5.06 9.68
C ASN A 123 -15.20 6.45 9.14
N LEU A 124 -13.97 6.67 8.69
CA LEU A 124 -13.57 7.95 8.07
C LEU A 124 -14.42 8.24 6.83
N VAL A 125 -14.53 7.29 5.90
CA VAL A 125 -15.29 7.47 4.65
C VAL A 125 -16.78 7.65 4.96
N ARG A 126 -17.36 6.80 5.80
CA ARG A 126 -18.75 6.86 6.23
C ARG A 126 -19.11 8.22 6.79
N ASN A 127 -18.33 8.72 7.75
CA ASN A 127 -18.61 9.97 8.43
C ASN A 127 -18.33 11.21 7.55
N THR A 128 -17.34 11.13 6.65
CA THR A 128 -16.98 12.28 5.79
C THR A 128 -17.93 12.44 4.61
N PHE A 129 -18.47 11.34 4.07
CA PHE A 129 -19.24 11.37 2.83
C PHE A 129 -20.68 10.87 2.99
N SER A 130 -21.10 10.56 4.22
CA SER A 130 -22.47 10.08 4.54
C SER A 130 -22.86 8.84 3.73
N ILE A 131 -21.93 7.91 3.58
CA ILE A 131 -22.15 6.63 2.90
C ILE A 131 -22.54 5.58 3.93
N ALA A 132 -23.60 4.80 3.65
CA ALA A 132 -24.05 3.73 4.52
C ALA A 132 -23.00 2.62 4.65
N GLU A 133 -22.92 1.99 5.81
CA GLU A 133 -21.87 1.00 6.13
C GLU A 133 -21.93 -0.23 5.23
N ASP A 134 -23.12 -0.69 4.88
CA ASP A 134 -23.37 -1.82 3.96
C ASP A 134 -22.88 -1.56 2.52
N ARG A 135 -22.55 -0.31 2.18
CA ARG A 135 -21.94 0.09 0.91
C ARG A 135 -20.42 0.15 0.94
N LEU A 136 -19.82 -0.16 2.08
CA LEU A 136 -18.36 -0.12 2.28
C LEU A 136 -17.83 -1.49 2.71
N CYS A 137 -17.09 -2.14 1.84
CA CYS A 137 -16.46 -3.42 2.12
C CYS A 137 -15.03 -3.21 2.65
N ILE A 138 -14.69 -3.81 3.79
CA ILE A 138 -13.31 -3.81 4.28
C ILE A 138 -12.53 -4.89 3.55
N LEU A 139 -11.50 -4.45 2.80
CA LEU A 139 -10.56 -5.32 2.10
C LEU A 139 -9.14 -5.03 2.61
N HIS A 140 -8.69 -5.82 3.57
CA HIS A 140 -7.33 -5.69 4.11
C HIS A 140 -6.27 -5.99 3.05
N ALA A 141 -5.06 -5.45 3.28
CA ALA A 141 -3.90 -5.82 2.49
C ALA A 141 -3.62 -7.32 2.64
N GLY A 142 -3.62 -8.04 1.53
CA GLY A 142 -3.28 -9.46 1.47
C GLY A 142 -1.77 -9.69 1.38
N VAL A 143 -1.36 -10.95 1.50
CA VAL A 143 0.01 -11.41 1.31
C VAL A 143 0.02 -12.69 0.47
N ASN A 144 1.07 -12.87 -0.33
CA ASN A 144 1.27 -14.10 -1.08
C ASN A 144 2.00 -15.12 -0.18
N ASN A 145 1.26 -16.12 0.33
CA ASN A 145 1.79 -17.14 1.23
C ASN A 145 2.82 -18.08 0.59
N GLU A 146 2.94 -18.09 -0.73
CA GLU A 146 4.00 -18.86 -1.41
C GLU A 146 5.34 -18.14 -1.34
N LEU A 147 5.34 -16.81 -1.33
CA LEU A 147 6.54 -15.99 -1.20
C LEU A 147 6.92 -15.73 0.26
N PHE A 148 5.93 -15.60 1.13
CA PHE A 148 6.11 -15.26 2.55
C PHE A 148 5.71 -16.47 3.40
N LYS A 149 6.64 -17.39 3.59
CA LYS A 149 6.44 -18.63 4.37
C LYS A 149 6.91 -18.43 5.79
N PRO A 150 6.23 -19.03 6.78
CA PRO A 150 6.67 -18.93 8.16
C PRO A 150 8.04 -19.58 8.35
N ASN A 151 8.88 -18.93 9.12
CA ASN A 151 10.09 -19.51 9.66
C ASN A 151 9.79 -20.00 11.08
N ASN A 152 10.13 -21.24 11.37
CA ASN A 152 9.93 -21.84 12.69
C ASN A 152 11.17 -21.56 13.56
N PHE A 153 11.26 -20.34 14.10
CA PHE A 153 12.24 -20.08 15.15
C PHE A 153 11.77 -20.75 16.45
N GLU A 154 12.54 -21.69 16.94
CA GLU A 154 12.28 -22.33 18.24
C GLU A 154 12.58 -21.36 19.41
N SER A 155 13.46 -20.38 19.21
CA SER A 155 13.81 -19.35 20.17
C SER A 155 14.33 -18.07 19.51
N PHE A 156 14.31 -16.95 20.23
CA PHE A 156 15.04 -15.77 19.81
C PHE A 156 16.55 -16.06 19.85
N GLY A 157 17.20 -15.91 18.69
CA GLY A 157 18.65 -16.05 18.58
C GLY A 157 19.38 -14.86 19.24
N ASN A 158 20.66 -15.02 19.47
CA ASN A 158 21.58 -13.96 19.83
C ASN A 158 22.65 -13.85 18.74
N PRO A 159 22.75 -12.72 18.01
CA PRO A 159 21.98 -11.47 18.19
C PRO A 159 20.51 -11.55 17.73
N ILE A 160 19.66 -10.67 18.31
CA ILE A 160 18.28 -10.47 17.87
C ILE A 160 18.29 -9.78 16.49
N ARG A 161 17.78 -10.42 15.45
CA ARG A 161 17.78 -9.88 14.08
C ARG A 161 16.45 -9.21 13.77
N MET A 162 16.52 -7.90 13.57
CA MET A 162 15.39 -7.04 13.24
C MET A 162 15.44 -6.59 11.79
N VAL A 163 14.30 -6.43 11.14
CA VAL A 163 14.20 -6.00 9.74
C VAL A 163 13.13 -4.94 9.52
N TYR A 164 13.45 -3.99 8.64
CA TYR A 164 12.50 -3.12 8.00
C TYR A 164 12.76 -3.07 6.50
N HIS A 165 11.74 -3.24 5.67
CA HIS A 165 11.85 -3.06 4.23
C HIS A 165 10.85 -2.02 3.70
N GLY A 166 11.22 -1.31 2.63
CA GLY A 166 10.36 -0.33 1.94
C GLY A 166 10.95 1.07 1.83
N LYS A 167 10.11 2.10 1.94
CA LYS A 167 10.56 3.49 1.80
C LYS A 167 11.39 3.94 3.00
N MET A 168 12.60 4.45 2.71
CA MET A 168 13.55 4.99 3.70
C MET A 168 13.40 6.50 3.82
N ASP A 169 12.16 6.97 4.04
CA ASP A 169 11.88 8.39 4.16
C ASP A 169 11.86 8.82 5.63
N ARG A 170 12.41 9.99 5.92
CA ARG A 170 12.54 10.55 7.29
C ARG A 170 11.22 10.61 8.04
N HIS A 171 10.15 11.01 7.36
CA HIS A 171 8.81 11.12 7.96
C HIS A 171 8.18 9.77 8.32
N ARG A 172 8.77 8.65 7.91
CA ARG A 172 8.32 7.29 8.27
C ARG A 172 8.92 6.75 9.56
N GLY A 173 9.75 7.53 10.24
CA GLY A 173 10.34 7.14 11.51
C GLY A 173 11.56 6.23 11.39
N ILE A 174 12.20 6.12 10.24
CA ILE A 174 13.34 5.21 10.01
C ILE A 174 14.49 5.49 10.98
N LEU A 175 14.81 6.76 11.27
CA LEU A 175 15.88 7.09 12.21
C LEU A 175 15.59 6.63 13.64
N LYS A 176 14.32 6.43 14.02
CA LYS A 176 13.96 5.85 15.32
C LYS A 176 14.38 4.39 15.44
N LEU A 177 14.48 3.66 14.33
CA LEU A 177 14.97 2.29 14.32
C LEU A 177 16.47 2.22 14.62
N VAL A 178 17.23 3.21 14.13
CA VAL A 178 18.66 3.34 14.48
C VAL A 178 18.82 3.66 15.95
N LEU A 179 18.00 4.60 16.49
CA LEU A 179 18.00 4.90 17.92
C LEU A 179 17.57 3.70 18.78
N LEU A 180 16.65 2.87 18.30
CA LEU A 180 16.29 1.62 18.97
C LEU A 180 17.49 0.66 19.02
N LEU A 181 18.24 0.53 17.95
CA LEU A 181 19.45 -0.31 17.90
C LEU A 181 20.49 0.18 18.92
N ASP A 182 20.72 1.51 18.97
CA ASP A 182 21.62 2.12 19.97
C ASP A 182 21.15 1.87 21.41
N ALA A 183 19.85 1.98 21.65
CA ALA A 183 19.27 1.74 22.97
C ALA A 183 19.42 0.28 23.41
N LEU A 184 19.26 -0.69 22.51
CA LEU A 184 19.46 -2.11 22.79
C LEU A 184 20.93 -2.37 23.17
N GLU A 185 21.87 -1.87 22.37
CA GLU A 185 23.31 -2.00 22.61
C GLU A 185 23.71 -1.40 23.96
N ASN A 186 23.22 -0.18 24.29
CA ASN A 186 23.49 0.48 25.59
C ASN A 186 22.89 -0.29 26.78
N ASN A 187 21.94 -1.17 26.57
CA ASN A 187 21.36 -2.05 27.59
C ASN A 187 21.95 -3.48 27.56
N GLY A 188 23.05 -3.69 26.84
CA GLY A 188 23.72 -5.00 26.75
C GLY A 188 22.98 -6.06 25.97
N ILE A 189 22.01 -5.66 25.13
CA ILE A 189 21.26 -6.58 24.26
C ILE A 189 21.90 -6.60 22.89
N GLU A 190 22.43 -7.75 22.50
CA GLU A 190 22.99 -7.94 21.16
C GLU A 190 21.88 -7.99 20.12
N ALA A 191 21.89 -7.03 19.21
CA ALA A 191 20.89 -6.91 18.15
C ALA A 191 21.50 -6.45 16.83
N GLU A 192 20.91 -6.89 15.73
CA GLU A 192 21.24 -6.47 14.37
C GLU A 192 19.99 -5.87 13.71
N LEU A 193 20.18 -4.83 12.90
CA LEU A 193 19.12 -4.16 12.17
C LEU A 193 19.41 -4.17 10.67
N SER A 194 18.52 -4.82 9.91
CA SER A 194 18.53 -4.79 8.44
C SER A 194 17.51 -3.78 7.92
N LEU A 195 17.97 -2.81 7.13
CA LEU A 195 17.16 -1.80 6.46
C LEU A 195 17.25 -2.02 4.94
N ILE A 196 16.12 -2.29 4.27
CA ILE A 196 16.09 -2.65 2.85
C ILE A 196 15.16 -1.71 2.08
N GLY A 197 15.71 -0.90 1.17
CA GLY A 197 14.88 -0.01 0.39
C GLY A 197 15.55 1.28 -0.06
N SER A 198 14.74 2.26 -0.47
CA SER A 198 15.20 3.57 -0.94
C SER A 198 14.32 4.71 -0.43
N GLY A 199 14.90 5.89 -0.34
CA GLY A 199 14.21 7.10 0.09
C GLY A 199 15.18 8.25 0.31
N ASP A 200 14.71 9.32 0.97
CA ASP A 200 15.51 10.52 1.25
C ASP A 200 16.65 10.28 2.25
N LEU A 201 16.65 9.15 2.96
CA LEU A 201 17.70 8.74 3.90
C LEU A 201 18.73 7.77 3.30
N GLU A 202 18.63 7.38 2.03
CA GLU A 202 19.46 6.34 1.42
C GLU A 202 20.97 6.58 1.63
N THR A 203 21.46 7.78 1.27
CA THR A 203 22.88 8.14 1.42
C THR A 203 23.31 8.10 2.89
N HIS A 204 22.51 8.70 3.78
CA HIS A 204 22.79 8.75 5.20
C HIS A 204 22.88 7.34 5.83
N LEU A 205 21.94 6.45 5.52
CA LEU A 205 21.92 5.08 6.04
C LEU A 205 23.05 4.24 5.48
N SER A 206 23.43 4.45 4.20
CA SER A 206 24.58 3.80 3.59
C SER A 206 25.91 4.19 4.24
N GLU A 207 26.07 5.44 4.66
CA GLU A 207 27.27 5.90 5.37
C GLU A 207 27.26 5.39 6.81
N LEU A 208 26.12 5.46 7.49
CA LEU A 208 25.99 5.01 8.87
C LEU A 208 26.27 3.51 8.99
N SER A 209 25.84 2.69 8.06
CA SER A 209 26.10 1.24 8.06
C SER A 209 27.58 0.87 7.93
N LYS A 210 28.44 1.77 7.41
CA LYS A 210 29.89 1.54 7.38
C LYS A 210 30.56 1.70 8.74
N SER A 211 29.97 2.52 9.62
CA SER A 211 30.49 2.80 10.95
C SER A 211 29.83 2.00 12.06
N LYS A 212 28.68 1.34 11.77
CA LYS A 212 27.92 0.51 12.71
C LYS A 212 27.86 -0.95 12.21
N PRO A 213 28.66 -1.87 12.77
CA PRO A 213 28.71 -3.27 12.32
C PRO A 213 27.37 -4.01 12.44
N ASN A 214 26.52 -3.61 13.39
CA ASN A 214 25.21 -4.20 13.66
C ASN A 214 24.06 -3.53 12.87
N LEU A 215 24.38 -2.59 11.95
CA LEU A 215 23.41 -1.96 11.03
C LEU A 215 23.71 -2.37 9.58
N ASN A 216 22.79 -3.10 8.97
CA ASN A 216 22.86 -3.49 7.57
C ASN A 216 21.93 -2.66 6.71
N PHE A 217 22.46 -1.87 5.76
CA PHE A 217 21.64 -1.17 4.77
C PHE A 217 21.79 -1.79 3.38
N LYS A 218 20.66 -2.15 2.75
CA LYS A 218 20.59 -2.67 1.38
C LYS A 218 19.66 -1.81 0.53
N LYS A 219 20.06 -1.59 -0.72
CA LYS A 219 19.18 -0.97 -1.74
C LYS A 219 17.93 -1.82 -1.99
N PRO A 220 16.90 -1.27 -2.67
CA PRO A 220 15.72 -2.06 -3.01
C PRO A 220 16.07 -3.33 -3.77
N ILE A 221 15.46 -4.42 -3.39
CA ILE A 221 15.51 -5.70 -4.06
C ILE A 221 14.13 -6.06 -4.63
N PRO A 222 14.03 -6.99 -5.56
CA PRO A 222 12.75 -7.49 -6.06
C PRO A 222 11.87 -8.01 -4.93
N HIS A 223 10.57 -7.74 -5.00
CA HIS A 223 9.62 -8.08 -3.93
C HIS A 223 9.58 -9.58 -3.62
N PHE A 224 9.74 -10.43 -4.66
CA PHE A 224 9.76 -11.89 -4.48
C PHE A 224 10.98 -12.40 -3.70
N GLU A 225 12.05 -11.62 -3.57
CA GLU A 225 13.23 -11.96 -2.76
C GLU A 225 13.08 -11.58 -1.29
N ILE A 226 12.14 -10.67 -0.97
CA ILE A 226 11.93 -10.20 0.42
C ILE A 226 11.58 -11.37 1.35
N GLY A 227 10.75 -12.30 0.90
CA GLY A 227 10.36 -13.46 1.71
C GLY A 227 11.54 -14.26 2.24
N ASN A 228 12.56 -14.50 1.41
CA ASN A 228 13.78 -15.21 1.82
C ASN A 228 14.56 -14.44 2.88
N ILE A 229 14.66 -13.11 2.73
CA ILE A 229 15.34 -12.28 3.73
C ILE A 229 14.58 -12.27 5.06
N LEU A 230 13.26 -12.21 5.03
CA LEU A 230 12.47 -12.23 6.26
C LEU A 230 12.69 -13.51 7.07
N GLN A 231 12.96 -14.63 6.41
CA GLN A 231 13.27 -15.90 7.09
C GLN A 231 14.56 -15.88 7.92
N GLU A 232 15.45 -14.91 7.70
CA GLU A 232 16.68 -14.73 8.46
C GLU A 232 16.49 -13.86 9.71
N HIS A 233 15.28 -13.30 9.93
CA HIS A 233 15.01 -12.32 10.96
C HIS A 233 13.90 -12.79 11.92
N GLN A 234 13.92 -12.31 13.16
CA GLN A 234 12.91 -12.63 14.19
C GLN A 234 11.86 -11.52 14.35
N ILE A 235 12.25 -10.24 14.11
CA ILE A 235 11.37 -9.09 14.37
C ILE A 235 11.23 -8.24 13.11
N GLY A 236 9.99 -8.03 12.66
CA GLY A 236 9.63 -7.08 11.62
C GLY A 236 9.20 -5.74 12.24
N LEU A 237 9.79 -4.64 11.79
CA LEU A 237 9.62 -3.31 12.39
C LEU A 237 8.64 -2.44 11.59
N LEU A 238 7.74 -1.75 12.30
CA LEU A 238 6.78 -0.79 11.74
C LEU A 238 6.94 0.58 12.43
N PRO A 239 7.93 1.40 12.01
CA PRO A 239 8.30 2.63 12.72
C PRO A 239 7.40 3.84 12.41
N MET A 240 6.34 3.67 11.60
CA MET A 240 5.50 4.79 11.21
C MET A 240 4.92 5.48 12.45
N PRO A 241 5.00 6.82 12.51
CA PRO A 241 4.48 7.58 13.64
C PRO A 241 2.95 7.42 13.75
N ASP A 242 2.42 7.57 14.97
CA ASP A 242 0.98 7.57 15.21
C ASP A 242 0.35 8.86 14.66
N LEU A 243 0.05 8.82 13.37
CA LEU A 243 -0.68 9.86 12.66
C LEU A 243 -1.96 9.26 12.07
N PRO A 244 -3.08 10.02 12.04
CA PRO A 244 -4.36 9.53 11.57
C PRO A 244 -4.30 8.83 10.21
N VAL A 245 -3.43 9.29 9.31
CA VAL A 245 -3.25 8.70 7.97
C VAL A 245 -2.61 7.32 8.02
N TRP A 246 -1.76 7.04 9.02
CA TRP A 246 -1.15 5.73 9.20
C TRP A 246 -2.04 4.80 10.01
N SER A 247 -2.75 5.33 11.01
CA SER A 247 -3.65 4.56 11.88
C SER A 247 -4.82 3.92 11.10
N ILE A 248 -5.26 4.55 10.00
CA ILE A 248 -6.30 4.00 9.12
C ILE A 248 -5.77 3.05 8.04
N SER A 249 -4.46 2.95 7.87
CA SER A 249 -3.84 2.13 6.83
C SER A 249 -3.83 0.63 7.17
N SER A 250 -3.67 -0.20 6.16
CA SER A 250 -3.36 -1.63 6.31
C SER A 250 -2.01 -1.90 5.63
N PRO A 251 -0.89 -1.74 6.34
CA PRO A 251 0.43 -1.87 5.74
C PRO A 251 0.71 -3.31 5.33
N LEU A 252 1.08 -3.52 4.06
CA LEU A 252 1.48 -4.82 3.50
C LEU A 252 2.54 -5.52 4.36
N LYS A 253 3.55 -4.77 4.80
CA LYS A 253 4.64 -5.28 5.64
C LYS A 253 4.16 -6.04 6.88
N ARG A 254 3.07 -5.57 7.53
CA ARG A 254 2.51 -6.29 8.68
C ARG A 254 2.10 -7.69 8.30
N SER A 255 1.37 -7.84 7.18
CA SER A 255 0.92 -9.14 6.70
C SER A 255 2.09 -10.01 6.23
N GLU A 256 3.08 -9.41 5.57
CA GLU A 256 4.30 -10.09 5.12
C GLU A 256 5.12 -10.60 6.31
N TYR A 257 5.35 -9.78 7.34
CA TYR A 257 6.05 -10.19 8.56
C TYR A 257 5.31 -11.31 9.30
N MET A 258 3.99 -11.14 9.51
CA MET A 258 3.18 -12.17 10.19
C MET A 258 3.16 -13.48 9.41
N SER A 259 3.03 -13.44 8.08
CA SER A 259 3.07 -14.63 7.23
C SER A 259 4.43 -15.31 7.26
N SER A 260 5.51 -14.54 7.40
CA SER A 260 6.88 -15.06 7.55
C SER A 260 7.22 -15.52 8.97
N GLY A 261 6.29 -15.47 9.92
CA GLY A 261 6.48 -15.90 11.30
C GLY A 261 7.26 -14.93 12.19
N LEU A 262 7.45 -13.67 11.76
CA LEU A 262 8.16 -12.67 12.54
C LEU A 262 7.24 -12.06 13.63
N LEU A 263 7.84 -11.75 14.78
CA LEU A 263 7.21 -10.84 15.74
C LEU A 263 7.13 -9.44 15.11
N VAL A 264 5.96 -8.82 15.15
CA VAL A 264 5.76 -7.47 14.59
C VAL A 264 5.83 -6.44 15.71
N LEU A 265 6.82 -5.54 15.63
CA LEU A 265 6.98 -4.44 16.57
C LEU A 265 6.65 -3.11 15.87
N GLY A 266 5.70 -2.37 16.41
CA GLY A 266 5.27 -1.06 15.92
C GLY A 266 5.24 -0.02 17.01
N ILE A 267 5.13 1.26 16.62
CA ILE A 267 4.87 2.37 17.53
C ILE A 267 3.37 2.38 17.84
N LYS A 268 3.05 2.51 19.13
CA LYS A 268 1.69 2.70 19.62
C LYS A 268 1.28 4.17 19.50
#